data_482d67a4c8db13b38f919300482c1b78
#
_entry.id   482d67a4c8db13b38f919300482c1b78
#
_cell.length_a   1.000
_cell.length_b   1.000
_cell.length_c   1.000
_cell.angle_alpha   90.00
_cell.angle_beta   90.00
_cell.angle_gamma   90.00
#
_symmetry.space_group_name_H-M   'P 1'
#
loop_
_entity.id
_entity.type
_entity.pdbx_description
1 polymer ?
#
loop_
_entity_poly.entity_id
_entity_poly.type
_entity_poly.pdbx_seq_one_letter_code
_entity_poly.pdbx_strand_id
1 'polypeptide(L)'
;MTKDFITDHLLELRSRLLKVILLFTVFSILGIPFASEIYLFVSAPLIELLPDGSSMIATEVASPFMAPIKLVLYIALMFSMPWLFYQTWMFMSPGLYKNERALTGPLMLSTVILFFSGAAFAFFVVCPIIFKFFIAMAPESIRVMTDINQYLSFVFKLIFAFGVAFEIPIATILIVKNGIMSKESLVKARPYLIILFLIVGMLLTPPDVFSQLFLAIPMWILFEVGILFARKK
;
A
#
# COMPACT_ATOMS: atom_id res chain seq x y z
N MET A 1 -30.10 -24.13 -9.44
CA MET A 1 -29.24 -24.15 -8.23
C MET A 1 -27.91 -23.39 -8.37
N THR A 2 -27.20 -23.46 -9.48
CA THR A 2 -25.90 -22.76 -9.64
C THR A 2 -26.04 -21.27 -10.01
N LYS A 3 -27.06 -20.86 -10.75
CA LYS A 3 -27.26 -19.46 -11.15
C LYS A 3 -27.68 -18.59 -9.96
N ASP A 4 -28.57 -19.04 -9.11
CA ASP A 4 -29.02 -18.28 -7.93
C ASP A 4 -27.88 -18.07 -6.91
N PHE A 5 -27.05 -19.08 -6.71
CA PHE A 5 -25.88 -18.99 -5.83
C PHE A 5 -24.86 -17.93 -6.31
N ILE A 6 -24.58 -17.88 -7.62
CA ILE A 6 -23.66 -16.90 -8.20
C ILE A 6 -24.25 -15.48 -8.11
N THR A 7 -25.54 -15.33 -8.38
CA THR A 7 -26.23 -14.02 -8.29
C THR A 7 -26.26 -13.49 -6.86
N ASP A 8 -26.55 -14.31 -5.87
CA ASP A 8 -26.56 -13.91 -4.46
C ASP A 8 -25.15 -13.49 -3.99
N HIS A 9 -24.12 -14.22 -4.41
CA HIS A 9 -22.74 -13.89 -4.08
C HIS A 9 -22.27 -12.57 -4.71
N LEU A 10 -22.67 -12.30 -5.96
CA LEU A 10 -22.39 -11.02 -6.63
C LEU A 10 -23.16 -9.85 -6.00
N LEU A 11 -24.40 -10.06 -5.56
CA LEU A 11 -25.20 -9.05 -4.86
C LEU A 11 -24.58 -8.72 -3.49
N GLU A 12 -24.07 -9.74 -2.79
CA GLU A 12 -23.34 -9.54 -1.54
C GLU A 12 -22.07 -8.73 -1.77
N LEU A 13 -21.24 -9.09 -2.75
CA LEU A 13 -20.04 -8.35 -3.12
C LEU A 13 -20.33 -6.88 -3.44
N ARG A 14 -21.39 -6.63 -4.27
CA ARG A 14 -21.84 -5.26 -4.58
C ARG A 14 -22.21 -4.48 -3.32
N SER A 15 -23.01 -5.09 -2.43
CA SER A 15 -23.44 -4.43 -1.19
C SER A 15 -22.24 -4.06 -0.30
N ARG A 16 -21.25 -4.96 -0.18
CA ARG A 16 -20.04 -4.73 0.60
C ARG A 16 -19.18 -3.63 -0.01
N LEU A 17 -18.99 -3.64 -1.33
CA LEU A 17 -18.23 -2.61 -2.04
C LEU A 17 -18.87 -1.23 -1.90
N LEU A 18 -20.19 -1.14 -2.00
CA LEU A 18 -20.92 0.12 -1.81
C LEU A 18 -20.70 0.71 -0.39
N LYS A 19 -20.61 -0.12 0.65
CA LYS A 19 -20.31 0.33 2.01
C LYS A 19 -18.88 0.90 2.12
N VAL A 20 -17.92 0.32 1.41
CA VAL A 20 -16.54 0.83 1.38
C VAL A 20 -16.50 2.18 0.64
N ILE A 21 -17.15 2.27 -0.52
CA ILE A 21 -17.24 3.51 -1.29
C ILE A 21 -17.93 4.62 -0.48
N LEU A 22 -19.00 4.30 0.24
CA LEU A 22 -19.68 5.26 1.10
C LEU A 22 -18.72 5.82 2.17
N LEU A 23 -17.98 4.94 2.86
CA LEU A 23 -17.04 5.35 3.88
C LEU A 23 -15.89 6.20 3.31
N PHE A 24 -15.35 5.79 2.16
CA PHE A 24 -14.35 6.58 1.41
C PHE A 24 -14.88 7.98 1.08
N THR A 25 -16.13 8.08 0.58
CA THR A 25 -16.75 9.37 0.26
C THR A 25 -16.91 10.23 1.51
N VAL A 26 -17.34 9.65 2.63
CA VAL A 26 -17.46 10.37 3.90
C VAL A 26 -16.11 10.92 4.35
N PHE A 27 -15.05 10.08 4.36
CA PHE A 27 -13.70 10.55 4.73
C PHE A 27 -13.16 11.60 3.75
N SER A 28 -13.46 11.49 2.46
CA SER A 28 -13.07 12.48 1.47
C SER A 28 -13.70 13.85 1.76
N ILE A 29 -15.02 13.88 2.03
CA ILE A 29 -15.73 15.14 2.34
C ILE A 29 -15.22 15.75 3.65
N LEU A 30 -15.02 14.93 4.68
CA LEU A 30 -14.50 15.40 5.98
C LEU A 30 -13.05 15.89 5.90
N GLY A 31 -12.25 15.36 4.98
CA GLY A 31 -10.84 15.73 4.82
C GLY A 31 -10.62 17.03 4.02
N ILE A 32 -11.54 17.43 3.15
CA ILE A 32 -11.39 18.65 2.30
C ILE A 32 -11.04 19.91 3.10
N PRO A 33 -11.67 20.22 4.24
CA PRO A 33 -11.32 21.41 5.03
C PRO A 33 -9.88 21.41 5.54
N PHE A 34 -9.25 20.24 5.69
CA PHE A 34 -7.89 20.05 6.20
C PHE A 34 -6.86 19.82 5.09
N ALA A 35 -7.21 20.06 3.83
CA ALA A 35 -6.38 19.74 2.68
C ALA A 35 -5.00 20.43 2.73
N SER A 36 -4.94 21.66 3.20
CA SER A 36 -3.69 22.43 3.31
C SER A 36 -2.77 21.90 4.40
N GLU A 37 -3.30 21.57 5.57
CA GLU A 37 -2.53 21.02 6.70
C GLU A 37 -1.99 19.61 6.35
N ILE A 38 -2.83 18.81 5.73
CA ILE A 38 -2.44 17.48 5.25
C ILE A 38 -1.32 17.57 4.22
N TYR A 39 -1.43 18.54 3.29
CA TYR A 39 -0.39 18.78 2.28
C TYR A 39 0.94 19.17 2.93
N LEU A 40 0.94 20.11 3.87
CA LEU A 40 2.14 20.56 4.58
C LEU A 40 2.82 19.39 5.31
N PHE A 41 2.04 18.54 5.99
CA PHE A 41 2.56 17.36 6.69
C PHE A 41 3.23 16.37 5.73
N VAL A 42 2.60 16.05 4.59
CA VAL A 42 3.13 15.07 3.64
C VAL A 42 4.32 15.61 2.85
N SER A 43 4.36 16.93 2.59
CA SER A 43 5.47 17.56 1.85
C SER A 43 6.70 17.86 2.72
N ALA A 44 6.55 17.94 4.05
CA ALA A 44 7.64 18.29 4.97
C ALA A 44 8.91 17.43 4.79
N PRO A 45 8.86 16.07 4.70
CA PRO A 45 10.06 15.26 4.54
C PRO A 45 10.87 15.56 3.27
N LEU A 46 10.20 15.98 2.18
CA LEU A 46 10.92 16.38 0.97
C LEU A 46 11.52 17.78 1.14
N ILE A 47 10.74 18.72 1.66
CA ILE A 47 11.18 20.11 1.83
C ILE A 47 12.46 20.17 2.69
N GLU A 48 12.52 19.37 3.75
CA GLU A 48 13.71 19.26 4.61
C GLU A 48 14.95 18.66 3.92
N LEU A 49 14.76 17.91 2.85
CA LEU A 49 15.85 17.27 2.10
C LEU A 49 16.32 18.10 0.91
N LEU A 50 15.55 19.12 0.49
CA LEU A 50 15.90 19.95 -0.64
C LEU A 50 17.11 20.84 -0.31
N PRO A 51 18.09 20.99 -1.24
CA PRO A 51 19.20 21.93 -1.08
C PRO A 51 18.71 23.38 -0.96
N ASP A 52 19.52 24.23 -0.32
CA ASP A 52 19.23 25.64 -0.20
C ASP A 52 18.97 26.29 -1.56
N GLY A 53 17.86 27.05 -1.65
CA GLY A 53 17.42 27.68 -2.89
C GLY A 53 16.66 26.77 -3.86
N SER A 54 16.40 25.53 -3.50
CA SER A 54 15.48 24.64 -4.22
C SER A 54 14.06 24.75 -3.64
N SER A 55 13.06 24.58 -4.49
CA SER A 55 11.64 24.64 -4.08
C SER A 55 10.80 23.64 -4.87
N MET A 56 9.66 23.29 -4.33
CA MET A 56 8.64 22.58 -5.10
C MET A 56 8.01 23.51 -6.12
N ILE A 57 7.72 23.00 -7.30
CA ILE A 57 7.09 23.77 -8.39
C ILE A 57 5.73 23.17 -8.76
N ALA A 58 4.87 23.99 -9.27
CA ALA A 58 3.61 23.57 -9.91
C ALA A 58 3.77 23.78 -11.42
N THR A 59 3.82 22.70 -12.18
CA THR A 59 3.98 22.76 -13.65
C THR A 59 2.67 23.02 -14.37
N GLU A 60 1.55 22.68 -13.76
CA GLU A 60 0.21 22.92 -14.29
C GLU A 60 -0.49 24.03 -13.49
N VAL A 61 -1.29 24.85 -14.14
CA VAL A 61 -2.01 25.98 -13.52
C VAL A 61 -2.95 25.51 -12.38
N ALA A 62 -3.57 24.35 -12.55
CA ALA A 62 -4.50 23.80 -11.55
C ALA A 62 -3.80 23.02 -10.40
N SER A 63 -2.51 22.71 -10.53
CA SER A 63 -1.76 21.89 -9.56
C SER A 63 -1.83 22.40 -8.12
N PRO A 64 -1.66 23.69 -7.82
CA PRO A 64 -1.71 24.17 -6.44
C PRO A 64 -3.05 23.92 -5.74
N PHE A 65 -4.14 23.91 -6.52
CA PHE A 65 -5.47 23.61 -6.01
C PHE A 65 -5.78 22.11 -5.99
N MET A 66 -5.41 21.40 -7.06
CA MET A 66 -5.74 19.98 -7.22
C MET A 66 -4.86 19.05 -6.36
N ALA A 67 -3.60 19.40 -6.10
CA ALA A 67 -2.68 18.57 -5.35
C ALA A 67 -3.13 18.30 -3.91
N PRO A 68 -3.54 19.33 -3.12
CA PRO A 68 -4.10 19.08 -1.79
C PRO A 68 -5.38 18.24 -1.80
N ILE A 69 -6.26 18.44 -2.79
CA ILE A 69 -7.50 17.65 -2.92
C ILE A 69 -7.18 16.18 -3.24
N LYS A 70 -6.30 15.92 -4.19
CA LYS A 70 -5.84 14.56 -4.49
C LYS A 70 -5.27 13.88 -3.25
N LEU A 71 -4.50 14.60 -2.45
CA LEU A 71 -3.93 14.08 -1.23
C LEU A 71 -5.00 13.70 -0.20
N VAL A 72 -6.05 14.51 -0.04
CA VAL A 72 -7.21 14.16 0.79
C VAL A 72 -7.86 12.86 0.31
N LEU A 73 -8.04 12.68 -1.00
CA LEU A 73 -8.59 11.44 -1.55
C LEU A 73 -7.69 10.23 -1.26
N TYR A 74 -6.38 10.40 -1.36
CA TYR A 74 -5.42 9.34 -1.03
C TYR A 74 -5.49 8.94 0.45
N ILE A 75 -5.55 9.91 1.34
CA ILE A 75 -5.67 9.67 2.78
C ILE A 75 -7.03 9.08 3.13
N ALA A 76 -8.12 9.56 2.53
CA ALA A 76 -9.44 8.97 2.69
C ALA A 76 -9.47 7.49 2.26
N LEU A 77 -8.77 7.14 1.17
CA LEU A 77 -8.60 5.77 0.74
C LEU A 77 -7.85 4.94 1.80
N MET A 78 -6.74 5.46 2.33
CA MET A 78 -5.96 4.79 3.38
C MET A 78 -6.79 4.51 4.64
N PHE A 79 -7.56 5.49 5.10
CA PHE A 79 -8.45 5.32 6.26
C PHE A 79 -9.64 4.41 5.98
N SER A 80 -10.01 4.20 4.73
CA SER A 80 -11.04 3.24 4.33
C SER A 80 -10.55 1.79 4.26
N MET A 81 -9.21 1.56 4.24
CA MET A 81 -8.62 0.22 4.15
C MET A 81 -9.02 -0.72 5.29
N PRO A 82 -9.07 -0.30 6.58
CA PRO A 82 -9.55 -1.19 7.64
C PRO A 82 -10.95 -1.73 7.38
N TRP A 83 -11.83 -0.89 6.86
CA TRP A 83 -13.18 -1.29 6.51
C TRP A 83 -13.23 -2.20 5.28
N LEU A 84 -12.38 -1.93 4.28
CA LEU A 84 -12.21 -2.79 3.12
C LEU A 84 -11.75 -4.19 3.56
N PHE A 85 -10.73 -4.28 4.42
CA PHE A 85 -10.24 -5.55 4.96
C PHE A 85 -11.34 -6.27 5.75
N TYR A 86 -12.08 -5.57 6.61
CA TYR A 86 -13.21 -6.14 7.32
C TYR A 86 -14.25 -6.73 6.36
N GLN A 87 -14.65 -6.00 5.33
CA GLN A 87 -15.63 -6.47 4.34
C GLN A 87 -15.09 -7.68 3.54
N THR A 88 -13.81 -7.66 3.20
CA THR A 88 -13.14 -8.77 2.51
C THR A 88 -13.11 -10.02 3.39
N TRP A 89 -12.71 -9.89 4.65
CA TRP A 89 -12.71 -10.99 5.61
C TRP A 89 -14.11 -11.56 5.84
N MET A 90 -15.11 -10.71 5.99
CA MET A 90 -16.50 -11.14 6.16
C MET A 90 -17.06 -11.83 4.91
N PHE A 91 -16.62 -11.43 3.72
CA PHE A 91 -16.98 -12.10 2.46
C PHE A 91 -16.33 -13.49 2.34
N MET A 92 -15.11 -13.65 2.80
CA MET A 92 -14.40 -14.94 2.80
C MET A 92 -14.82 -15.88 3.94
N SER A 93 -15.32 -15.34 5.02
CA SER A 93 -15.66 -16.06 6.27
C SER A 93 -16.60 -17.26 6.10
N PRO A 94 -17.64 -17.25 5.22
CA PRO A 94 -18.49 -18.41 5.01
C PRO A 94 -17.76 -19.64 4.47
N GLY A 95 -16.63 -19.43 3.76
CA GLY A 95 -15.79 -20.50 3.21
C GLY A 95 -14.78 -21.08 4.19
N LEU A 96 -14.61 -20.49 5.40
CA LEU A 96 -13.67 -20.98 6.41
C LEU A 96 -14.33 -22.03 7.31
N TYR A 97 -13.54 -23.03 7.75
CA TYR A 97 -13.98 -24.05 8.69
C TYR A 97 -14.42 -23.42 10.04
N LYS A 98 -15.43 -24.04 10.70
CA LYS A 98 -16.00 -23.53 11.96
C LYS A 98 -14.94 -23.21 13.04
N ASN A 99 -13.85 -23.97 13.11
CA ASN A 99 -12.75 -23.75 14.05
C ASN A 99 -11.85 -22.56 13.71
N GLU A 100 -11.96 -21.99 12.51
CA GLU A 100 -11.13 -20.89 12.05
C GLU A 100 -11.81 -19.52 12.21
N ARG A 101 -13.14 -19.52 12.41
CA ARG A 101 -13.90 -18.28 12.70
C ARG A 101 -13.40 -17.56 13.94
N ALA A 102 -12.92 -18.27 14.94
CA ALA A 102 -12.33 -17.66 16.15
C ALA A 102 -11.04 -16.88 15.86
N LEU A 103 -10.33 -17.22 14.78
CA LEU A 103 -9.09 -16.55 14.37
C LEU A 103 -9.33 -15.34 13.45
N THR A 104 -10.55 -15.16 12.94
CA THR A 104 -10.87 -14.05 12.02
C THR A 104 -10.64 -12.68 12.67
N GLY A 105 -11.01 -12.49 13.93
CA GLY A 105 -10.79 -11.24 14.65
C GLY A 105 -9.30 -10.87 14.81
N PRO A 106 -8.48 -11.75 15.41
CA PRO A 106 -7.04 -11.50 15.53
C PRO A 106 -6.34 -11.30 14.17
N LEU A 107 -6.70 -12.07 13.15
CA LEU A 107 -6.13 -11.91 11.80
C LEU A 107 -6.53 -10.57 11.20
N MET A 108 -7.78 -10.16 11.30
CA MET A 108 -8.24 -8.87 10.82
C MET A 108 -7.51 -7.71 11.51
N LEU A 109 -7.33 -7.78 12.83
CA LEU A 109 -6.57 -6.76 13.57
C LEU A 109 -5.12 -6.71 13.09
N SER A 110 -4.49 -7.89 12.89
CA SER A 110 -3.13 -7.99 12.36
C SER A 110 -3.01 -7.37 10.97
N THR A 111 -3.96 -7.62 10.06
CA THR A 111 -4.03 -7.00 8.73
C THR A 111 -4.05 -5.47 8.84
N VAL A 112 -4.93 -4.91 9.66
CA VAL A 112 -4.99 -3.44 9.84
C VAL A 112 -3.66 -2.89 10.38
N ILE A 113 -3.08 -3.53 11.40
CA ILE A 113 -1.81 -3.10 12.00
C ILE A 113 -0.68 -3.19 10.97
N LEU A 114 -0.57 -4.31 10.23
CA LEU A 114 0.48 -4.48 9.22
C LEU A 114 0.35 -3.46 8.09
N PHE A 115 -0.87 -3.23 7.59
CA PHE A 115 -1.08 -2.24 6.54
C PHE A 115 -0.60 -0.85 6.95
N PHE A 116 -0.99 -0.35 8.13
CA PHE A 116 -0.53 0.96 8.59
C PHE A 116 0.95 0.98 8.97
N SER A 117 1.50 -0.14 9.46
CA SER A 117 2.95 -0.28 9.68
C SER A 117 3.72 -0.21 8.36
N GLY A 118 3.22 -0.84 7.29
CA GLY A 118 3.79 -0.76 5.95
C GLY A 118 3.70 0.64 5.37
N ALA A 119 2.57 1.31 5.53
CA ALA A 119 2.38 2.70 5.14
C ALA A 119 3.36 3.65 5.87
N ALA A 120 3.49 3.49 7.18
CA ALA A 120 4.44 4.25 8.00
C ALA A 120 5.88 3.95 7.62
N PHE A 121 6.24 2.69 7.39
CA PHE A 121 7.57 2.30 6.91
C PHE A 121 7.90 2.95 5.56
N ALA A 122 6.96 2.96 4.62
CA ALA A 122 7.16 3.64 3.34
C ALA A 122 7.41 5.14 3.53
N PHE A 123 6.58 5.82 4.34
CA PHE A 123 6.66 7.26 4.52
C PHE A 123 7.90 7.71 5.29
N PHE A 124 8.22 7.06 6.42
CA PHE A 124 9.31 7.50 7.30
C PHE A 124 10.68 6.90 6.96
N VAL A 125 10.72 5.78 6.23
CA VAL A 125 11.98 5.09 5.93
C VAL A 125 12.26 5.09 4.44
N VAL A 126 11.35 4.54 3.61
CA VAL A 126 11.62 4.31 2.19
C VAL A 126 11.66 5.63 1.41
N CYS A 127 10.67 6.51 1.58
CA CYS A 127 10.61 7.78 0.87
C CYS A 127 11.85 8.65 1.12
N PRO A 128 12.30 8.91 2.37
CA PRO A 128 13.50 9.69 2.62
C PRO A 128 14.79 9.07 2.01
N ILE A 129 14.91 7.74 2.03
CA ILE A 129 16.07 7.06 1.43
C ILE A 129 16.09 7.27 -0.08
N ILE A 130 14.95 7.05 -0.75
CA ILE A 130 14.85 7.21 -2.21
C ILE A 130 15.08 8.67 -2.61
N PHE A 131 14.50 9.64 -1.90
CA PHE A 131 14.70 11.06 -2.21
C PHE A 131 16.14 11.50 -1.97
N LYS A 132 16.78 11.10 -0.86
CA LYS A 132 18.21 11.35 -0.63
C LYS A 132 19.07 10.78 -1.76
N PHE A 133 18.75 9.58 -2.22
CA PHE A 133 19.46 8.96 -3.33
C PHE A 133 19.31 9.78 -4.63
N PHE A 134 18.08 10.18 -5.01
CA PHE A 134 17.87 10.97 -6.22
C PHE A 134 18.53 12.35 -6.16
N ILE A 135 18.48 13.02 -5.01
CA ILE A 135 19.13 14.33 -4.82
C ILE A 135 20.66 14.17 -4.89
N ALA A 136 21.22 13.12 -4.26
CA ALA A 136 22.66 12.87 -4.27
C ALA A 136 23.21 12.47 -5.66
N MET A 137 22.37 11.89 -6.52
CA MET A 137 22.76 11.54 -7.89
C MET A 137 22.61 12.70 -8.89
N ALA A 138 21.96 13.78 -8.49
CA ALA A 138 21.82 14.96 -9.35
C ALA A 138 23.19 15.64 -9.55
N PRO A 139 23.62 15.95 -10.80
CA PRO A 139 24.81 16.74 -11.04
C PRO A 139 24.71 18.12 -10.37
N GLU A 140 25.82 18.66 -9.86
CA GLU A 140 25.87 19.97 -9.19
C GLU A 140 25.37 21.14 -10.04
N SER A 141 25.44 21.00 -11.36
CA SER A 141 24.93 21.99 -12.33
C SER A 141 23.41 22.00 -12.47
N ILE A 142 22.69 21.02 -11.89
CA ILE A 142 21.25 20.89 -12.03
C ILE A 142 20.58 21.27 -10.70
N ARG A 143 19.69 22.28 -10.76
CA ARG A 143 18.81 22.59 -9.61
C ARG A 143 17.65 21.60 -9.59
N VAL A 144 17.51 20.88 -8.49
CA VAL A 144 16.41 19.95 -8.28
C VAL A 144 15.14 20.75 -7.95
N MET A 145 14.18 20.73 -8.87
CA MET A 145 12.86 21.33 -8.69
C MET A 145 11.80 20.24 -8.89
N THR A 146 11.19 19.79 -7.82
CA THR A 146 10.24 18.68 -7.86
C THR A 146 8.81 19.20 -8.07
N ASP A 147 8.10 18.66 -9.06
CA ASP A 147 6.69 18.96 -9.28
C ASP A 147 5.81 18.37 -8.18
N ILE A 148 4.90 19.19 -7.66
CA ILE A 148 3.99 18.88 -6.54
C ILE A 148 3.16 17.64 -6.84
N ASN A 149 2.53 17.54 -8.02
CA ASN A 149 1.66 16.42 -8.37
C ASN A 149 2.44 15.11 -8.53
N GLN A 150 3.64 15.19 -9.15
CA GLN A 150 4.49 14.01 -9.33
C GLN A 150 4.99 13.49 -7.98
N TYR A 151 5.43 14.38 -7.10
CA TYR A 151 5.83 14.02 -5.75
C TYR A 151 4.73 13.29 -4.99
N LEU A 152 3.55 13.91 -4.86
CA LEU A 152 2.43 13.33 -4.12
C LEU A 152 1.98 11.99 -4.71
N SER A 153 1.93 11.90 -6.03
CA SER A 153 1.57 10.64 -6.70
C SER A 153 2.60 9.54 -6.45
N PHE A 154 3.88 9.87 -6.42
CA PHE A 154 4.96 8.92 -6.15
C PHE A 154 4.91 8.45 -4.68
N VAL A 155 4.84 9.38 -3.73
CA VAL A 155 4.76 9.07 -2.29
C VAL A 155 3.54 8.19 -1.99
N PHE A 156 2.37 8.54 -2.55
CA PHE A 156 1.17 7.75 -2.34
C PHE A 156 1.30 6.33 -2.91
N LYS A 157 1.84 6.19 -4.13
CA LYS A 157 2.08 4.86 -4.72
C LYS A 157 2.97 4.00 -3.81
N LEU A 158 4.03 4.58 -3.23
CA LEU A 158 4.91 3.88 -2.31
C LEU A 158 4.20 3.49 -1.02
N ILE A 159 3.50 4.41 -0.38
CA ILE A 159 2.76 4.18 0.87
C ILE A 159 1.74 3.05 0.67
N PHE A 160 0.96 3.13 -0.41
CA PHE A 160 -0.07 2.13 -0.71
C PHE A 160 0.56 0.76 -1.03
N ALA A 161 1.60 0.73 -1.84
CA ALA A 161 2.29 -0.50 -2.21
C ALA A 161 2.91 -1.21 -1.00
N PHE A 162 3.57 -0.47 -0.11
CA PHE A 162 4.11 -1.05 1.12
C PHE A 162 3.02 -1.44 2.11
N GLY A 163 1.93 -0.66 2.22
CA GLY A 163 0.76 -1.06 2.99
C GLY A 163 0.26 -2.44 2.55
N VAL A 164 0.09 -2.64 1.25
CA VAL A 164 -0.32 -3.95 0.68
C VAL A 164 0.78 -5.00 0.81
N ALA A 165 2.05 -4.65 0.62
CA ALA A 165 3.17 -5.58 0.73
C ALA A 165 3.33 -6.14 2.16
N PHE A 166 3.01 -5.36 3.18
CA PHE A 166 3.02 -5.83 4.57
C PHE A 166 1.93 -6.87 4.87
N GLU A 167 0.96 -7.06 3.97
CA GLU A 167 0.00 -8.18 4.04
C GLU A 167 0.59 -9.51 3.54
N ILE A 168 1.75 -9.51 2.87
CA ILE A 168 2.40 -10.72 2.33
C ILE A 168 2.59 -11.80 3.41
N PRO A 169 3.06 -11.50 4.64
CA PRO A 169 3.19 -12.52 5.68
C PRO A 169 1.86 -13.18 6.03
N ILE A 170 0.78 -12.40 6.18
CA ILE A 170 -0.56 -12.93 6.49
C ILE A 170 -1.06 -13.79 5.32
N ALA A 171 -0.96 -13.28 4.09
CA ALA A 171 -1.35 -14.01 2.89
C ALA A 171 -0.60 -15.35 2.79
N THR A 172 0.71 -15.36 3.03
CA THR A 172 1.55 -16.56 3.02
C THR A 172 1.11 -17.57 4.07
N ILE A 173 0.86 -17.12 5.31
CA ILE A 173 0.38 -17.99 6.39
C ILE A 173 -0.99 -18.59 6.04
N LEU A 174 -1.90 -17.80 5.49
CA LEU A 174 -3.23 -18.27 5.10
C LEU A 174 -3.21 -19.28 3.96
N ILE A 175 -2.38 -19.06 2.94
CA ILE A 175 -2.22 -19.98 1.80
C ILE A 175 -1.77 -21.36 2.30
N VAL A 176 -0.81 -21.40 3.22
CA VAL A 176 -0.32 -22.67 3.78
C VAL A 176 -1.35 -23.29 4.72
N LYS A 177 -1.97 -22.50 5.60
CA LYS A 177 -2.91 -22.96 6.60
C LYS A 177 -4.18 -23.55 5.96
N ASN A 178 -4.67 -22.93 4.90
CA ASN A 178 -5.86 -23.39 4.16
C ASN A 178 -5.51 -24.52 3.17
N GLY A 179 -4.26 -24.98 3.13
CA GLY A 179 -3.83 -26.09 2.26
C GLY A 179 -3.85 -25.76 0.77
N ILE A 180 -3.93 -24.48 0.39
CA ILE A 180 -3.91 -24.03 -1.01
C ILE A 180 -2.54 -24.38 -1.64
N MET A 181 -1.46 -24.10 -0.89
CA MET A 181 -0.09 -24.49 -1.26
C MET A 181 0.66 -25.02 -0.04
N SER A 182 1.57 -25.94 -0.26
CA SER A 182 2.47 -26.40 0.80
C SER A 182 3.62 -25.40 1.03
N LYS A 183 4.21 -25.43 2.22
CA LYS A 183 5.38 -24.60 2.54
C LYS A 183 6.53 -24.85 1.57
N GLU A 184 6.75 -26.12 1.20
CA GLU A 184 7.78 -26.55 0.24
C GLU A 184 7.54 -25.98 -1.15
N SER A 185 6.27 -25.90 -1.58
CA SER A 185 5.89 -25.28 -2.87
C SER A 185 6.17 -23.79 -2.88
N LEU A 186 5.90 -23.08 -1.77
CA LEU A 186 6.22 -21.65 -1.62
C LEU A 186 7.73 -21.40 -1.62
N VAL A 187 8.51 -22.27 -0.97
CA VAL A 187 9.98 -22.19 -1.01
C VAL A 187 10.50 -22.38 -2.44
N LYS A 188 9.93 -23.29 -3.22
CA LYS A 188 10.28 -23.46 -4.64
C LYS A 188 9.85 -22.27 -5.50
N ALA A 189 8.83 -21.53 -5.10
CA ALA A 189 8.34 -20.36 -5.82
C ALA A 189 9.19 -19.07 -5.59
N ARG A 190 10.17 -19.08 -4.68
CA ARG A 190 11.06 -17.96 -4.36
C ARG A 190 11.58 -17.19 -5.58
N PRO A 191 12.21 -17.82 -6.58
CA PRO A 191 12.76 -17.10 -7.72
C PRO A 191 11.68 -16.33 -8.50
N TYR A 192 10.49 -16.91 -8.64
CA TYR A 192 9.37 -16.27 -9.33
C TYR A 192 8.83 -15.06 -8.54
N LEU A 193 8.79 -15.16 -7.20
CA LEU A 193 8.35 -14.06 -6.34
C LEU A 193 9.35 -12.92 -6.30
N ILE A 194 10.66 -13.21 -6.32
CA ILE A 194 11.69 -12.16 -6.44
C ILE A 194 11.51 -11.39 -7.75
N ILE A 195 11.30 -12.10 -8.86
CA ILE A 195 11.03 -11.46 -10.16
C ILE A 195 9.75 -10.62 -10.09
N LEU A 196 8.68 -11.14 -9.47
CA LEU A 196 7.44 -10.40 -9.28
C LEU A 196 7.66 -9.12 -8.48
N PHE A 197 8.41 -9.17 -7.37
CA PHE A 197 8.70 -7.99 -6.54
C PHE A 197 9.56 -6.96 -7.29
N LEU A 198 10.48 -7.41 -8.14
CA LEU A 198 11.24 -6.52 -9.02
C LEU A 198 10.34 -5.86 -10.06
N ILE A 199 9.41 -6.60 -10.67
CA ILE A 199 8.41 -6.03 -11.59
C ILE A 199 7.54 -5.00 -10.89
N VAL A 200 7.05 -5.31 -9.69
CA VAL A 200 6.26 -4.34 -8.88
C VAL A 200 7.09 -3.10 -8.58
N GLY A 201 8.36 -3.26 -8.18
CA GLY A 201 9.29 -2.15 -7.99
C GLY A 201 9.42 -1.27 -9.25
N MET A 202 9.61 -1.87 -10.41
CA MET A 202 9.72 -1.17 -11.70
C MET A 202 8.47 -0.37 -12.07
N LEU A 203 7.29 -0.86 -11.71
CA LEU A 203 6.03 -0.16 -12.00
C LEU A 203 5.77 1.02 -11.06
N LEU A 204 6.35 0.99 -9.87
CA LEU A 204 6.13 1.98 -8.81
C LEU A 204 7.17 3.11 -8.82
N THR A 205 8.40 2.80 -9.20
CA THR A 205 9.50 3.78 -9.26
C THR A 205 9.91 4.09 -10.70
N PRO A 206 10.64 5.19 -10.92
CA PRO A 206 11.37 5.37 -12.17
C PRO A 206 12.21 4.12 -12.49
N PRO A 207 12.50 3.83 -13.77
CA PRO A 207 13.21 2.62 -14.17
C PRO A 207 14.71 2.71 -13.82
N ASP A 208 15.01 2.69 -12.53
CA ASP A 208 16.37 2.63 -11.98
C ASP A 208 16.51 1.41 -11.06
N VAL A 209 17.69 0.78 -11.12
CA VAL A 209 17.97 -0.47 -10.40
C VAL A 209 17.97 -0.28 -8.88
N PHE A 210 18.42 0.88 -8.39
CA PHE A 210 18.55 1.13 -6.96
C PHE A 210 17.19 1.26 -6.29
N SER A 211 16.31 2.13 -6.80
CA SER A 211 14.96 2.28 -6.26
C SER A 211 14.16 0.99 -6.35
N GLN A 212 14.32 0.24 -7.44
CA GLN A 212 13.70 -1.07 -7.62
C GLN A 212 14.14 -2.07 -6.54
N LEU A 213 15.44 -2.14 -6.22
CA LEU A 213 15.96 -3.01 -5.16
C LEU A 213 15.50 -2.56 -3.77
N PHE A 214 15.47 -1.26 -3.49
CA PHE A 214 14.94 -0.73 -2.22
C PHE A 214 13.48 -1.12 -1.96
N LEU A 215 12.70 -1.38 -3.00
CA LEU A 215 11.33 -1.87 -2.88
C LEU A 215 11.29 -3.41 -2.78
N ALA A 216 12.00 -4.10 -3.66
CA ALA A 216 11.94 -5.55 -3.77
C ALA A 216 12.51 -6.27 -2.55
N ILE A 217 13.60 -5.76 -1.94
CA ILE A 217 14.25 -6.39 -0.79
C ILE A 217 13.32 -6.46 0.43
N PRO A 218 12.67 -5.37 0.90
CA PRO A 218 11.70 -5.45 1.98
C PRO A 218 10.53 -6.39 1.70
N MET A 219 10.00 -6.40 0.48
CA MET A 219 8.92 -7.30 0.09
C MET A 219 9.35 -8.77 0.17
N TRP A 220 10.58 -9.07 -0.27
CA TRP A 220 11.15 -10.41 -0.14
C TRP A 220 11.36 -10.83 1.32
N ILE A 221 11.86 -9.93 2.16
CA ILE A 221 12.02 -10.18 3.60
C ILE A 221 10.66 -10.50 4.23
N LEU A 222 9.61 -9.73 3.91
CA LEU A 222 8.26 -9.95 4.41
C LEU A 222 7.73 -11.33 3.98
N PHE A 223 8.01 -11.76 2.76
CA PHE A 223 7.65 -13.09 2.30
C PHE A 223 8.38 -14.20 3.09
N GLU A 224 9.69 -14.06 3.32
CA GLU A 224 10.45 -15.01 4.14
C GLU A 224 9.93 -15.08 5.58
N VAL A 225 9.58 -13.93 6.18
CA VAL A 225 8.92 -13.87 7.48
C VAL A 225 7.61 -14.65 7.45
N GLY A 226 6.79 -14.47 6.39
CA GLY A 226 5.57 -15.24 6.20
C GLY A 226 5.81 -16.76 6.15
N ILE A 227 6.83 -17.21 5.43
CA ILE A 227 7.22 -18.63 5.36
C ILE A 227 7.68 -19.15 6.73
N LEU A 228 8.43 -18.36 7.50
CA LEU A 228 8.90 -18.76 8.83
C LEU A 228 7.73 -19.06 9.77
N PHE A 229 6.72 -18.18 9.77
CA PHE A 229 5.54 -18.32 10.62
C PHE A 229 4.47 -19.28 10.05
N ALA A 230 4.54 -19.62 8.77
CA ALA A 230 3.66 -20.62 8.16
C ALA A 230 3.98 -22.02 8.67
N ARG A 231 3.24 -22.47 9.68
CA ARG A 231 3.27 -23.85 10.19
C ARG A 231 2.09 -24.62 9.63
N LYS A 232 2.36 -25.79 9.04
CA LYS A 232 1.33 -26.78 8.75
C LYS A 232 0.87 -27.37 10.09
N LYS A 233 -0.45 -27.41 10.31
CA LYS A 233 -1.02 -28.27 11.36
C LYS A 233 -0.89 -29.71 10.95
#